data_faaab00253faad5a6712a34c363842b2
#
_entry.id   faaab00253faad5a6712a34c363842b2
#
_cell.length_a   1.000
_cell.length_b   1.000
_cell.length_c   1.000
_cell.angle_alpha   90.00
_cell.angle_beta   90.00
_cell.angle_gamma   90.00
#
_symmetry.space_group_name_H-M   'P 1'
#
loop_
_entity.id
_entity.type
_entity.pdbx_description
1 polymer ?
#
loop_
_entity_poly.entity_id
_entity_poly.type
_entity_poly.pdbx_seq_one_letter_code
_entity_poly.pdbx_strand_id
1 'polypeptide(L)'
;MKKEKMILVPAAFLMTAMLAFPVMASEKIEEVTIDISAVLTDSDNLEVEAEVSDDGCYIDEVTVTNTPSGDWNDSTKPKVKVTLGAESGYTFSTGLGRSDVYLGNDDQTVTSVSRSTSKLSVYVTLPKIEDIDTDYDSDDDLEVYDLFWDDSYGGVACWEGSDSAKKYQVRLYRDGSAVGSTYTTTNDYYNFCGSFAKSGSYTFNRATAKEYVDENKD
;
A
#
# COMPACT_ATOMS: atom_id res chain seq x y z
N MET A 1 -40.97 90.18 20.81
CA MET A 1 -41.52 88.93 20.27
C MET A 1 -40.56 88.39 19.23
N LYS A 2 -39.69 87.42 19.54
CA LYS A 2 -38.78 86.77 18.60
C LYS A 2 -39.50 85.52 18.01
N LYS A 3 -39.60 85.52 16.66
CA LYS A 3 -40.15 84.40 15.94
C LYS A 3 -39.04 83.38 15.73
N GLU A 4 -39.17 82.22 16.35
CA GLU A 4 -38.29 81.08 16.06
C GLU A 4 -38.73 80.43 14.76
N LYS A 5 -37.78 80.31 13.84
CA LYS A 5 -37.92 79.56 12.61
C LYS A 5 -37.69 78.08 12.87
N MET A 6 -38.71 77.28 12.77
CA MET A 6 -38.62 75.82 12.84
C MET A 6 -38.03 75.31 11.52
N ILE A 7 -36.82 74.75 11.56
CA ILE A 7 -36.15 74.07 10.44
C ILE A 7 -36.65 72.65 10.36
N LEU A 8 -37.42 72.37 9.31
CA LEU A 8 -37.86 71.00 9.01
C LEU A 8 -36.69 70.27 8.33
N VAL A 9 -36.11 69.26 8.99
CA VAL A 9 -35.08 68.36 8.42
C VAL A 9 -35.81 67.25 7.68
N PRO A 10 -35.57 67.06 6.39
CA PRO A 10 -36.18 65.93 5.68
C PRO A 10 -35.48 64.65 6.13
N ALA A 11 -36.22 63.68 6.66
CA ALA A 11 -35.76 62.32 6.94
C ALA A 11 -35.46 61.62 5.61
N ALA A 12 -34.17 61.50 5.28
CA ALA A 12 -33.73 60.67 4.18
C ALA A 12 -33.98 59.20 4.53
N PHE A 13 -34.95 58.63 3.85
CA PHE A 13 -35.26 57.20 3.92
C PHE A 13 -34.13 56.43 3.20
N LEU A 14 -33.19 55.87 3.96
CA LEU A 14 -32.15 54.99 3.42
C LEU A 14 -32.82 53.62 3.08
N MET A 15 -33.20 53.48 1.80
CA MET A 15 -33.61 52.19 1.25
C MET A 15 -32.34 51.32 1.15
N THR A 16 -32.09 50.48 2.13
CA THR A 16 -31.12 49.40 2.02
C THR A 16 -31.68 48.36 1.03
N ALA A 17 -31.25 48.42 -0.21
CA ALA A 17 -31.50 47.37 -1.18
C ALA A 17 -30.72 46.13 -0.64
N MET A 18 -31.42 45.19 -0.03
CA MET A 18 -30.90 43.85 0.18
C MET A 18 -30.72 43.21 -1.21
N LEU A 19 -29.50 43.20 -1.68
CA LEU A 19 -29.11 42.33 -2.79
C LEU A 19 -29.30 40.89 -2.30
N ALA A 20 -30.42 40.31 -2.63
CA ALA A 20 -30.60 38.87 -2.52
C ALA A 20 -29.66 38.26 -3.57
N PHE A 21 -28.48 37.82 -3.15
CA PHE A 21 -27.69 36.93 -3.97
C PHE A 21 -28.52 35.69 -4.23
N PRO A 22 -28.69 35.26 -5.49
CA PRO A 22 -29.34 33.98 -5.76
C PRO A 22 -28.55 32.93 -5.04
N VAL A 23 -29.18 32.21 -4.08
CA VAL A 23 -28.64 30.97 -3.55
C VAL A 23 -28.62 30.03 -4.75
N MET A 24 -27.44 29.82 -5.33
CA MET A 24 -27.25 28.83 -6.37
C MET A 24 -27.61 27.51 -5.73
N ALA A 25 -28.56 26.80 -6.31
CA ALA A 25 -28.84 25.44 -5.90
C ALA A 25 -27.58 24.62 -6.10
N SER A 26 -27.15 23.88 -5.07
CA SER A 26 -25.99 23.00 -5.21
C SER A 26 -26.29 21.91 -6.23
N GLU A 27 -25.32 21.67 -7.10
CA GLU A 27 -25.34 20.61 -8.09
C GLU A 27 -25.24 19.25 -7.37
N LYS A 28 -25.91 18.23 -7.88
CA LYS A 28 -25.91 16.91 -7.27
C LYS A 28 -24.96 15.97 -7.98
N ILE A 29 -24.09 15.36 -7.20
CA ILE A 29 -23.27 14.25 -7.65
C ILE A 29 -24.10 12.99 -7.51
N GLU A 30 -24.48 12.37 -8.61
CA GLU A 30 -25.36 11.20 -8.65
C GLU A 30 -24.59 9.89 -8.83
N GLU A 31 -23.40 9.95 -9.40
CA GLU A 31 -22.47 8.83 -9.60
C GLU A 31 -21.03 9.28 -9.36
N VAL A 32 -20.13 8.35 -9.07
CA VAL A 32 -18.69 8.61 -8.94
C VAL A 32 -17.88 7.45 -9.50
N THR A 33 -16.76 7.81 -10.16
CA THR A 33 -15.76 6.87 -10.66
C THR A 33 -14.47 7.04 -9.87
N ILE A 34 -13.99 5.97 -9.24
CA ILE A 34 -12.80 5.98 -8.41
C ILE A 34 -11.79 5.01 -8.98
N ASP A 35 -10.60 5.51 -9.28
CA ASP A 35 -9.45 4.70 -9.62
C ASP A 35 -8.63 4.46 -8.35
N ILE A 36 -8.43 3.20 -7.98
CA ILE A 36 -7.66 2.81 -6.79
C ILE A 36 -6.46 1.98 -7.25
N SER A 37 -5.28 2.46 -6.93
CA SER A 37 -4.02 1.72 -7.07
C SER A 37 -3.54 1.23 -5.71
N ALA A 38 -2.89 0.09 -5.70
CA ALA A 38 -2.30 -0.49 -4.49
C ALA A 38 -0.97 -1.14 -4.87
N VAL A 39 0.04 -0.89 -4.06
CA VAL A 39 1.39 -1.43 -4.23
C VAL A 39 1.88 -1.92 -2.87
N LEU A 40 2.40 -3.13 -2.83
CA LEU A 40 3.06 -3.65 -1.64
C LEU A 40 4.52 -3.17 -1.67
N THR A 41 4.88 -2.24 -0.79
CA THR A 41 6.22 -1.62 -0.72
C THR A 41 7.15 -2.31 0.27
N ASP A 42 6.61 -3.19 1.10
CA ASP A 42 7.31 -4.12 2.00
C ASP A 42 6.34 -5.24 2.38
N SER A 43 6.85 -6.34 2.96
CA SER A 43 6.02 -7.50 3.36
C SER A 43 4.85 -7.12 4.29
N ASP A 44 4.99 -6.09 5.09
CA ASP A 44 3.99 -5.57 6.03
C ASP A 44 3.35 -4.23 5.61
N ASN A 45 3.86 -3.58 4.54
CA ASN A 45 3.45 -2.24 4.13
C ASN A 45 2.76 -2.22 2.76
N LEU A 46 1.44 -1.99 2.77
CA LEU A 46 0.61 -1.79 1.59
C LEU A 46 0.27 -0.32 1.44
N GLU A 47 0.80 0.30 0.40
CA GLU A 47 0.44 1.66 0.00
C GLU A 47 -0.77 1.63 -0.92
N VAL A 48 -1.74 2.49 -0.65
CA VAL A 48 -2.97 2.60 -1.44
C VAL A 48 -3.25 4.05 -1.75
N GLU A 49 -3.40 4.35 -3.02
CA GLU A 49 -3.80 5.66 -3.53
C GLU A 49 -5.15 5.57 -4.21
N ALA A 50 -5.87 6.68 -4.27
CA ALA A 50 -7.13 6.78 -4.99
C ALA A 50 -7.24 8.13 -5.70
N GLU A 51 -7.80 8.10 -6.89
CA GLU A 51 -8.16 9.27 -7.68
C GLU A 51 -9.64 9.23 -8.01
N VAL A 52 -10.25 10.40 -8.19
CA VAL A 52 -11.63 10.53 -8.65
C VAL A 52 -11.65 11.30 -9.97
N SER A 53 -12.36 10.75 -10.94
CA SER A 53 -12.40 11.30 -12.31
C SER A 53 -13.55 12.30 -12.51
N ASP A 54 -14.52 12.33 -11.61
CA ASP A 54 -15.74 13.13 -11.72
C ASP A 54 -15.56 14.52 -11.13
N ASP A 55 -16.19 15.53 -11.75
CA ASP A 55 -16.21 16.89 -11.28
C ASP A 55 -17.04 17.02 -9.98
N GLY A 56 -16.69 18.00 -9.15
CA GLY A 56 -17.47 18.40 -7.98
C GLY A 56 -17.16 17.60 -6.70
N CYS A 57 -16.23 16.66 -6.75
CA CYS A 57 -15.72 15.98 -5.55
C CYS A 57 -14.20 15.73 -5.61
N TYR A 58 -13.63 15.45 -4.47
CA TYR A 58 -12.20 15.17 -4.30
C TYR A 58 -11.97 14.06 -3.28
N ILE A 59 -10.82 13.40 -3.35
CA ILE A 59 -10.41 12.44 -2.33
C ILE A 59 -10.01 13.18 -1.05
N ASP A 60 -10.71 12.90 0.05
CA ASP A 60 -10.44 13.47 1.37
C ASP A 60 -9.52 12.55 2.20
N GLU A 61 -9.72 11.22 2.10
CA GLU A 61 -8.95 10.24 2.87
C GLU A 61 -9.01 8.86 2.21
N VAL A 62 -7.88 8.14 2.23
CA VAL A 62 -7.78 6.72 1.88
C VAL A 62 -7.23 5.96 3.08
N THR A 63 -7.87 4.88 3.50
CA THR A 63 -7.47 4.09 4.68
C THR A 63 -7.62 2.61 4.42
N VAL A 64 -6.56 1.82 4.64
CA VAL A 64 -6.64 0.35 4.72
C VAL A 64 -7.25 -0.04 6.07
N THR A 65 -8.34 -0.81 6.07
CA THR A 65 -9.14 -1.06 7.27
C THR A 65 -8.88 -2.42 7.92
N ASN A 66 -8.13 -3.28 7.28
CA ASN A 66 -7.79 -4.63 7.77
C ASN A 66 -6.28 -4.91 7.71
N THR A 67 -5.45 -3.88 7.96
CA THR A 67 -3.99 -4.03 8.06
C THR A 67 -3.65 -5.11 9.10
N PRO A 68 -2.84 -6.12 8.76
CA PRO A 68 -2.40 -7.14 9.71
C PRO A 68 -1.45 -6.54 10.75
N SER A 69 -1.15 -7.28 11.81
CA SER A 69 -0.15 -6.90 12.82
C SER A 69 1.28 -7.32 12.46
N GLY A 70 1.50 -7.83 11.29
CA GLY A 70 2.77 -8.30 10.71
C GLY A 70 2.58 -8.42 9.21
N ASP A 71 3.35 -9.28 8.57
CA ASP A 71 3.34 -9.44 7.12
C ASP A 71 1.96 -9.74 6.55
N TRP A 72 1.72 -9.24 5.35
CA TRP A 72 0.54 -9.58 4.59
C TRP A 72 0.61 -11.04 4.10
N ASN A 73 -0.50 -11.74 4.19
CA ASN A 73 -0.62 -13.08 3.64
C ASN A 73 -1.13 -13.01 2.20
N ASP A 74 -0.53 -13.74 1.27
CA ASP A 74 -0.82 -13.75 -0.17
C ASP A 74 -2.31 -13.91 -0.50
N SER A 75 -3.02 -14.75 0.25
CA SER A 75 -4.45 -14.99 0.06
C SER A 75 -5.36 -13.92 0.67
N THR A 76 -4.81 -12.95 1.40
CA THR A 76 -5.59 -11.89 2.02
C THR A 76 -6.06 -10.89 0.98
N LYS A 77 -7.32 -10.47 1.10
CA LYS A 77 -7.88 -9.36 0.32
C LYS A 77 -7.91 -8.10 1.18
N PRO A 78 -7.11 -7.06 0.85
CA PRO A 78 -7.16 -5.80 1.56
C PRO A 78 -8.53 -5.13 1.44
N LYS A 79 -8.92 -4.44 2.49
CA LYS A 79 -10.16 -3.65 2.53
C LYS A 79 -9.81 -2.19 2.71
N VAL A 80 -10.28 -1.38 1.80
CA VAL A 80 -9.99 0.04 1.75
C VAL A 80 -11.27 0.84 1.98
N LYS A 81 -11.16 1.91 2.74
CA LYS A 81 -12.17 2.95 2.86
C LYS A 81 -11.64 4.18 2.12
N VAL A 82 -12.33 4.60 1.09
CA VAL A 82 -12.10 5.87 0.40
C VAL A 82 -13.17 6.86 0.84
N THR A 83 -12.75 8.01 1.32
CA THR A 83 -13.66 9.10 1.70
C THR A 83 -13.51 10.24 0.71
N LEU A 84 -14.61 10.63 0.08
CA LEU A 84 -14.68 11.78 -0.82
C LEU A 84 -15.35 12.95 -0.13
N GLY A 85 -14.88 14.17 -0.43
CA GLY A 85 -15.50 15.43 -0.07
C GLY A 85 -16.20 16.05 -1.27
N ALA A 86 -17.38 16.67 -1.08
CA ALA A 86 -18.02 17.47 -2.11
C ALA A 86 -17.36 18.85 -2.17
N GLU A 87 -17.09 19.33 -3.37
CA GLU A 87 -16.59 20.68 -3.61
C GLU A 87 -17.66 21.75 -3.32
N SER A 88 -17.21 23.00 -3.27
CA SER A 88 -18.13 24.13 -3.06
C SER A 88 -19.12 24.25 -4.24
N GLY A 89 -20.39 24.24 -3.94
CA GLY A 89 -21.46 24.27 -4.95
C GLY A 89 -22.00 22.88 -5.30
N TYR A 90 -21.42 21.80 -4.78
CA TYR A 90 -21.83 20.42 -5.03
C TYR A 90 -22.34 19.72 -3.76
N THR A 91 -23.14 18.70 -3.95
CA THR A 91 -23.61 17.81 -2.86
C THR A 91 -23.82 16.40 -3.39
N PHE A 92 -23.50 15.41 -2.57
CA PHE A 92 -23.82 14.02 -2.91
C PHE A 92 -25.33 13.79 -2.88
N SER A 93 -25.84 13.15 -3.93
CA SER A 93 -27.27 12.82 -4.06
C SER A 93 -27.69 11.85 -2.94
N THR A 94 -28.90 12.06 -2.40
CA THR A 94 -29.48 11.15 -1.40
C THR A 94 -29.79 9.77 -1.99
N GLY A 95 -29.86 9.64 -3.32
CA GLY A 95 -30.04 8.39 -4.05
C GLY A 95 -28.74 7.60 -4.24
N LEU A 96 -27.57 8.26 -4.22
CA LEU A 96 -26.28 7.65 -4.51
C LEU A 96 -26.01 6.45 -3.60
N GLY A 97 -25.86 5.29 -4.18
CA GLY A 97 -25.64 4.00 -3.52
C GLY A 97 -24.48 3.22 -4.15
N ARG A 98 -24.39 1.95 -3.82
CA ARG A 98 -23.31 1.10 -4.29
C ARG A 98 -23.30 0.89 -5.82
N SER A 99 -24.46 0.92 -6.45
CA SER A 99 -24.61 0.77 -7.92
C SER A 99 -24.17 2.00 -8.71
N ASP A 100 -23.97 3.13 -8.03
CA ASP A 100 -23.66 4.42 -8.63
C ASP A 100 -22.18 4.78 -8.37
N VAL A 101 -21.40 3.80 -7.86
CA VAL A 101 -19.95 3.90 -7.68
C VAL A 101 -19.28 2.93 -8.63
N TYR A 102 -18.48 3.47 -9.53
CA TYR A 102 -17.69 2.73 -10.52
C TYR A 102 -16.23 2.68 -10.08
N LEU A 103 -15.58 1.55 -10.32
CA LEU A 103 -14.16 1.37 -10.07
C LEU A 103 -13.43 1.22 -11.39
N GLY A 104 -12.24 1.79 -11.49
CA GLY A 104 -11.40 1.71 -12.69
C GLY A 104 -10.85 0.31 -12.96
N ASN A 105 -10.85 -0.57 -11.96
CA ASN A 105 -10.38 -1.95 -12.09
C ASN A 105 -11.48 -2.95 -11.74
N ASP A 106 -11.76 -3.89 -12.67
CA ASP A 106 -12.81 -4.92 -12.57
C ASP A 106 -12.55 -5.95 -11.45
N ASP A 107 -11.30 -6.10 -11.00
CA ASP A 107 -10.93 -7.04 -9.92
C ASP A 107 -11.23 -6.48 -8.52
N GLN A 108 -11.61 -5.22 -8.45
CA GLN A 108 -12.00 -4.55 -7.22
C GLN A 108 -13.52 -4.62 -7.02
N THR A 109 -13.96 -4.56 -5.78
CA THR A 109 -15.39 -4.68 -5.48
C THR A 109 -15.85 -3.68 -4.43
N VAL A 110 -16.82 -2.83 -4.77
CA VAL A 110 -17.52 -1.98 -3.80
C VAL A 110 -18.37 -2.85 -2.88
N THR A 111 -18.09 -2.83 -1.59
CA THR A 111 -18.80 -3.62 -0.57
C THR A 111 -19.91 -2.85 0.11
N SER A 112 -19.69 -1.57 0.41
CA SER A 112 -20.69 -0.68 0.99
C SER A 112 -20.40 0.77 0.71
N VAL A 113 -21.43 1.61 0.83
CA VAL A 113 -21.34 3.06 0.67
C VAL A 113 -22.09 3.71 1.84
N SER A 114 -21.49 4.74 2.41
CA SER A 114 -22.12 5.61 3.43
C SER A 114 -21.95 7.06 3.01
N ARG A 115 -23.01 7.84 3.11
CA ARG A 115 -23.00 9.21 2.62
C ARG A 115 -23.68 10.21 3.55
N SER A 116 -23.24 11.46 3.41
CA SER A 116 -23.93 12.68 3.81
C SER A 116 -24.04 13.61 2.60
N THR A 117 -24.52 14.81 2.76
CA THR A 117 -24.57 15.81 1.70
C THR A 117 -23.16 16.27 1.25
N SER A 118 -22.19 16.26 2.15
CA SER A 118 -20.82 16.77 1.92
C SER A 118 -19.75 15.71 1.88
N LYS A 119 -20.05 14.46 2.30
CA LYS A 119 -19.07 13.36 2.32
C LYS A 119 -19.68 12.05 1.84
N LEU A 120 -18.88 11.29 1.10
CA LEU A 120 -19.16 9.94 0.64
C LEU A 120 -18.03 9.01 1.11
N SER A 121 -18.35 7.97 1.85
CA SER A 121 -17.39 6.92 2.21
C SER A 121 -17.72 5.65 1.43
N VAL A 122 -16.78 5.19 0.65
CA VAL A 122 -16.86 3.98 -0.17
C VAL A 122 -15.95 2.92 0.42
N TYR A 123 -16.47 1.74 0.66
CA TYR A 123 -15.70 0.59 1.14
C TYR A 123 -15.47 -0.37 -0.02
N VAL A 124 -14.21 -0.65 -0.30
CA VAL A 124 -13.76 -1.47 -1.43
C VAL A 124 -12.95 -2.65 -0.92
N THR A 125 -13.15 -3.81 -1.53
CA THR A 125 -12.24 -4.95 -1.38
C THR A 125 -11.36 -5.02 -2.61
N LEU A 126 -10.04 -5.02 -2.40
CA LEU A 126 -9.02 -5.13 -3.43
C LEU A 126 -8.81 -6.61 -3.84
N PRO A 127 -8.06 -6.88 -4.91
CA PRO A 127 -7.54 -8.20 -5.23
C PRO A 127 -6.80 -8.83 -4.04
N LYS A 128 -6.38 -10.08 -4.15
CA LYS A 128 -5.51 -10.69 -3.14
C LYS A 128 -4.12 -10.08 -3.21
N ILE A 129 -3.38 -10.15 -2.11
CA ILE A 129 -1.99 -9.67 -2.05
C ILE A 129 -1.14 -10.29 -3.16
N GLU A 130 -1.27 -11.59 -3.45
CA GLU A 130 -0.55 -12.27 -4.54
C GLU A 130 -0.82 -11.70 -5.95
N ASP A 131 -1.92 -10.94 -6.11
CA ASP A 131 -2.36 -10.33 -7.38
C ASP A 131 -2.08 -8.79 -7.39
N ILE A 132 -1.51 -8.23 -6.33
CA ILE A 132 -1.16 -6.80 -6.22
C ILE A 132 0.30 -6.63 -6.63
N ASP A 133 0.59 -5.55 -7.37
CA ASP A 133 1.95 -5.20 -7.75
C ASP A 133 2.83 -4.98 -6.51
N THR A 134 4.05 -5.46 -6.58
CA THR A 134 5.06 -5.26 -5.54
C THR A 134 6.11 -4.28 -6.03
N ASP A 135 6.43 -3.27 -5.22
CA ASP A 135 7.54 -2.33 -5.46
C ASP A 135 8.78 -2.70 -4.62
N TYR A 136 8.73 -3.82 -3.92
CA TYR A 136 9.88 -4.39 -3.26
C TYR A 136 10.24 -5.72 -3.93
N ASP A 137 11.53 -5.90 -4.14
CA ASP A 137 12.09 -7.12 -4.70
C ASP A 137 12.15 -8.18 -3.58
N SER A 138 11.02 -8.86 -3.33
CA SER A 138 10.92 -9.81 -2.22
C SER A 138 11.71 -11.09 -2.44
N ASP A 139 12.05 -11.40 -3.70
CA ASP A 139 12.72 -12.65 -4.06
C ASP A 139 14.10 -12.48 -4.71
N ASP A 140 14.35 -11.41 -5.48
CA ASP A 140 15.62 -11.24 -6.19
C ASP A 140 16.79 -10.88 -5.25
N ASP A 141 16.53 -10.17 -4.16
CA ASP A 141 17.57 -9.76 -3.20
C ASP A 141 18.08 -10.91 -2.31
N LEU A 142 17.34 -12.01 -2.22
CA LEU A 142 17.71 -13.17 -1.43
C LEU A 142 18.10 -14.41 -2.26
N GLU A 143 18.07 -14.31 -3.59
CA GLU A 143 18.55 -15.38 -4.44
C GLU A 143 20.06 -15.50 -4.40
N VAL A 144 20.53 -16.73 -4.38
CA VAL A 144 21.95 -17.09 -4.41
C VAL A 144 22.24 -17.66 -5.78
N TYR A 145 23.16 -17.01 -6.48
CA TYR A 145 23.56 -17.39 -7.83
C TYR A 145 24.91 -18.10 -7.85
N ASP A 146 25.26 -18.71 -8.98
CA ASP A 146 26.58 -19.24 -9.32
C ASP A 146 27.23 -20.05 -8.19
N LEU A 147 26.54 -21.14 -7.77
CA LEU A 147 27.06 -22.10 -6.80
C LEU A 147 28.22 -22.90 -7.40
N PHE A 148 29.43 -22.77 -6.86
CA PHE A 148 30.62 -23.48 -7.35
C PHE A 148 31.56 -23.90 -6.22
N TRP A 149 32.40 -24.89 -6.52
CA TRP A 149 33.52 -25.24 -5.66
C TRP A 149 34.74 -24.42 -6.04
N ASP A 150 35.47 -23.88 -5.05
CA ASP A 150 36.72 -23.16 -5.30
C ASP A 150 37.78 -24.13 -5.84
N ASP A 151 38.26 -23.86 -7.03
CA ASP A 151 39.29 -24.69 -7.70
C ASP A 151 40.67 -24.62 -7.04
N SER A 152 40.95 -23.56 -6.31
CA SER A 152 42.23 -23.31 -5.64
C SER A 152 42.30 -23.93 -4.24
N TYR A 153 41.14 -24.04 -3.57
CA TYR A 153 41.00 -24.56 -2.23
C TYR A 153 39.94 -25.68 -2.22
N GLY A 154 40.38 -26.91 -2.47
CA GLY A 154 39.44 -28.05 -2.51
C GLY A 154 38.56 -28.14 -1.26
N GLY A 155 37.24 -28.16 -1.45
CA GLY A 155 36.25 -28.27 -0.39
C GLY A 155 35.73 -26.94 0.15
N VAL A 156 36.03 -25.83 -0.49
CA VAL A 156 35.37 -24.53 -0.23
C VAL A 156 34.22 -24.37 -1.21
N ALA A 157 33.02 -24.30 -0.68
CA ALA A 157 31.79 -23.97 -1.42
C ALA A 157 31.69 -22.45 -1.48
N CYS A 158 31.47 -21.91 -2.67
CA CYS A 158 31.30 -20.48 -2.95
C CYS A 158 29.99 -20.25 -3.68
N TRP A 159 29.48 -19.04 -3.56
CA TRP A 159 28.27 -18.60 -4.26
C TRP A 159 28.34 -17.10 -4.47
N GLU A 160 27.60 -16.61 -5.46
CA GLU A 160 27.32 -15.19 -5.60
C GLU A 160 26.10 -14.86 -4.72
N GLY A 161 26.35 -14.08 -3.67
CA GLY A 161 25.33 -13.74 -2.67
C GLY A 161 24.56 -12.48 -3.03
N SER A 162 23.45 -12.29 -2.36
CA SER A 162 22.69 -11.04 -2.42
C SER A 162 23.31 -9.97 -1.51
N ASP A 163 23.33 -8.71 -1.96
CA ASP A 163 23.81 -7.56 -1.20
C ASP A 163 22.94 -7.31 0.07
N SER A 164 21.69 -7.75 0.04
CA SER A 164 20.73 -7.64 1.16
C SER A 164 20.83 -8.78 2.17
N ALA A 165 21.47 -9.88 1.82
CA ALA A 165 21.58 -11.04 2.69
C ALA A 165 22.55 -10.80 3.85
N LYS A 166 22.05 -10.92 5.08
CA LYS A 166 22.87 -10.82 6.30
C LYS A 166 23.54 -12.13 6.69
N LYS A 167 22.95 -13.26 6.30
CA LYS A 167 23.42 -14.60 6.64
C LYS A 167 22.98 -15.60 5.58
N TYR A 168 23.80 -16.63 5.37
CA TYR A 168 23.51 -17.76 4.49
C TYR A 168 23.46 -19.05 5.30
N GLN A 169 22.60 -19.98 4.88
CA GLN A 169 22.57 -21.35 5.38
C GLN A 169 23.05 -22.28 4.26
N VAL A 170 24.05 -23.10 4.54
CA VAL A 170 24.64 -24.01 3.58
C VAL A 170 24.67 -25.43 4.13
N ARG A 171 24.43 -26.43 3.27
CA ARG A 171 24.43 -27.85 3.65
C ARG A 171 25.17 -28.68 2.61
N LEU A 172 26.03 -29.58 3.12
CA LEU A 172 26.77 -30.54 2.32
C LEU A 172 25.98 -31.81 2.06
N TYR A 173 26.11 -32.36 0.85
CA TYR A 173 25.55 -33.65 0.46
C TYR A 173 26.65 -34.56 -0.10
N ARG A 174 26.53 -35.87 0.10
CA ARG A 174 27.35 -36.87 -0.55
C ARG A 174 26.43 -37.91 -1.18
N ASP A 175 26.61 -38.16 -2.46
CA ASP A 175 25.79 -39.10 -3.24
C ASP A 175 24.29 -38.87 -3.05
N GLY A 176 23.87 -37.60 -2.97
CA GLY A 176 22.50 -37.13 -2.76
C GLY A 176 22.00 -37.18 -1.28
N SER A 177 22.81 -37.66 -0.36
CA SER A 177 22.44 -37.73 1.05
C SER A 177 23.14 -36.66 1.88
N ALA A 178 22.41 -36.01 2.77
CA ALA A 178 22.93 -34.92 3.60
C ALA A 178 24.07 -35.41 4.51
N VAL A 179 25.12 -34.60 4.62
CA VAL A 179 26.30 -34.83 5.47
C VAL A 179 26.36 -33.77 6.56
N GLY A 180 26.32 -34.20 7.80
CA GLY A 180 26.37 -33.27 8.94
C GLY A 180 25.12 -32.40 9.09
N SER A 181 25.31 -31.24 9.73
CA SER A 181 24.25 -30.23 9.97
C SER A 181 24.20 -29.18 8.85
N THR A 182 23.18 -28.36 8.87
CA THR A 182 23.17 -27.10 8.13
C THR A 182 24.04 -26.12 8.89
N TYR A 183 24.89 -25.41 8.16
CA TYR A 183 25.80 -24.38 8.69
C TYR A 183 25.30 -22.99 8.35
N THR A 184 25.56 -22.04 9.22
CA THR A 184 25.23 -20.63 9.00
C THR A 184 26.51 -19.82 8.88
N THR A 185 26.58 -18.94 7.86
CA THR A 185 27.71 -18.04 7.62
C THR A 185 27.21 -16.67 7.18
N THR A 186 28.02 -15.64 7.41
CA THR A 186 27.81 -14.29 6.88
C THR A 186 28.64 -14.03 5.61
N ASN A 187 29.49 -15.01 5.23
CA ASN A 187 30.33 -14.91 4.03
C ASN A 187 29.62 -15.58 2.86
N ASP A 188 30.02 -15.23 1.66
CA ASP A 188 29.63 -15.83 0.38
C ASP A 188 30.36 -17.16 0.09
N TYR A 189 30.97 -17.76 1.11
CA TYR A 189 31.62 -19.06 1.05
C TYR A 189 31.54 -19.82 2.38
N TYR A 190 31.73 -21.14 2.29
CA TYR A 190 31.89 -22.02 3.46
C TYR A 190 32.91 -23.14 3.21
N ASN A 191 33.79 -23.35 4.18
CA ASN A 191 34.85 -24.37 4.07
C ASN A 191 34.40 -25.73 4.67
N PHE A 192 34.22 -26.70 3.80
CA PHE A 192 33.86 -28.09 4.13
C PHE A 192 35.04 -29.05 4.21
N CYS A 193 36.31 -28.57 4.11
CA CYS A 193 37.47 -29.46 4.05
C CYS A 193 37.49 -30.56 5.15
N GLY A 194 37.05 -30.24 6.37
CA GLY A 194 36.95 -31.20 7.47
C GLY A 194 35.78 -32.18 7.37
N SER A 195 34.87 -32.02 6.45
CA SER A 195 33.64 -32.80 6.29
C SER A 195 33.76 -33.95 5.26
N PHE A 196 34.85 -34.01 4.50
CA PHE A 196 35.11 -35.02 3.47
C PHE A 196 35.72 -36.31 4.07
N ALA A 197 35.00 -36.96 4.98
CA ALA A 197 35.50 -38.16 5.69
C ALA A 197 35.48 -39.46 4.87
N LYS A 198 34.77 -39.50 3.74
CA LYS A 198 34.58 -40.69 2.89
C LYS A 198 34.62 -40.31 1.43
N SER A 199 35.05 -41.24 0.56
CA SER A 199 34.95 -41.05 -0.89
C SER A 199 33.48 -40.99 -1.35
N GLY A 200 33.19 -40.20 -2.37
CA GLY A 200 31.85 -40.01 -2.95
C GLY A 200 31.77 -38.71 -3.76
N SER A 201 30.63 -38.49 -4.44
CA SER A 201 30.35 -37.26 -5.12
C SER A 201 29.73 -36.27 -4.13
N TYR A 202 30.42 -35.15 -3.90
CA TYR A 202 29.97 -34.12 -3.00
C TYR A 202 29.33 -32.95 -3.75
N THR A 203 28.17 -32.54 -3.28
CA THR A 203 27.45 -31.35 -3.72
C THR A 203 27.04 -30.55 -2.49
N PHE A 204 26.77 -29.29 -2.65
CA PHE A 204 26.11 -28.49 -1.65
C PHE A 204 24.83 -27.92 -2.21
N ASN A 205 23.82 -27.78 -1.35
CA ASN A 205 22.53 -27.25 -1.76
C ASN A 205 22.46 -25.76 -1.53
N ARG A 206 21.50 -25.11 -2.19
CA ARG A 206 21.23 -23.67 -2.11
C ARG A 206 21.31 -23.19 -0.67
N ALA A 207 22.14 -22.19 -0.46
CA ALA A 207 22.01 -21.34 0.70
C ALA A 207 20.65 -20.66 0.61
N THR A 208 19.78 -20.94 1.54
CA THR A 208 18.56 -20.14 1.70
C THR A 208 19.00 -18.91 2.49
N ALA A 209 19.10 -17.77 1.83
CA ALA A 209 19.21 -16.51 2.54
C ALA A 209 17.89 -16.36 3.34
N LYS A 210 18.01 -16.35 4.67
CA LYS A 210 16.90 -15.96 5.52
C LYS A 210 17.29 -14.66 6.16
N GLU A 211 16.51 -13.66 5.94
CA GLU A 211 16.53 -12.47 6.77
C GLU A 211 16.16 -12.92 8.19
N TYR A 212 17.14 -13.00 9.07
CA TYR A 212 16.87 -13.01 10.49
C TYR A 212 16.62 -11.57 10.89
N VAL A 213 15.38 -11.16 10.98
CA VAL A 213 15.00 -9.97 11.73
C VAL A 213 15.51 -10.20 13.15
N ASP A 214 16.46 -9.37 13.56
CA ASP A 214 17.02 -9.40 14.91
C ASP A 214 15.92 -8.83 15.83
N GLU A 215 15.12 -9.71 16.46
CA GLU A 215 14.07 -9.34 17.40
C GLU A 215 14.59 -8.63 18.67
N ASN A 216 15.89 -8.29 18.71
CA ASN A 216 16.56 -7.62 19.79
C ASN A 216 17.21 -6.31 19.33
N LYS A 217 16.41 -5.35 18.82
CA LYS A 217 16.78 -3.95 18.86
C LYS A 217 15.90 -3.21 19.87
N ASP A 218 16.42 -3.13 21.11
CA ASP A 218 16.06 -2.11 22.09
C ASP A 218 16.35 -0.68 21.55
#